data_d0b32b60a63de2553e708f1523ab3ef9
#
_entry.id   d0b32b60a63de2553e708f1523ab3ef9
#
_cell.length_a   1.000
_cell.length_b   1.000
_cell.length_c   1.000
_cell.angle_alpha   90.00
_cell.angle_beta   90.00
_cell.angle_gamma   90.00
#
_symmetry.space_group_name_H-M   'P 1'
#
loop_
_entity.id
_entity.type
_entity.pdbx_description
1 polymer ?
#
loop_
_entity_poly.entity_id
_entity_poly.type
_entity_poly.pdbx_seq_one_letter_code
_entity_poly.pdbx_strand_id
1 'polypeptide(L)'
;KPYKTTDELFVQILMLYQTYKIDVDHIDKVIIGSVVPQLTKVVASSIKKIHQKIPIIVDRNTPSGVIPKSKQMGTDIYANLVAAHNLYPRNKKIILDFGTALTASCLTEKGETVGVIIAPGIITSLNSLIKGTAQLPEIELVKPKSVLGLDTITCMQSGMVYGFLGMVEGFIDRINDEVNDNCFVIATGGVSHVYKPLTNKIN
;
A
#
# COMPACT_ATOMS: atom_id res chain seq x y z
N LYS A 1 8.21 -14.81 11.53
CA LYS A 1 7.07 -15.04 12.45
C LYS A 1 6.61 -16.47 12.26
N PRO A 2 6.34 -17.26 13.32
CA PRO A 2 5.68 -18.54 13.17
C PRO A 2 4.30 -18.29 12.53
N TYR A 3 4.02 -19.00 11.46
CA TYR A 3 2.71 -18.91 10.81
C TYR A 3 1.65 -19.50 11.74
N LYS A 4 0.55 -18.75 11.92
CA LYS A 4 -0.59 -19.22 12.69
C LYS A 4 -1.25 -20.41 12.02
N THR A 5 -1.78 -21.33 12.82
CA THR A 5 -2.59 -22.44 12.33
C THR A 5 -3.98 -21.97 11.90
N THR A 6 -4.70 -22.81 11.17
CA THR A 6 -6.10 -22.56 10.79
C THR A 6 -6.98 -22.33 12.02
N ASP A 7 -6.78 -23.10 13.09
CA ASP A 7 -7.61 -23.01 14.29
C ASP A 7 -7.30 -21.75 15.11
N GLU A 8 -6.03 -21.32 15.20
CA GLU A 8 -5.68 -20.05 15.84
C GLU A 8 -6.30 -18.87 15.12
N LEU A 9 -6.28 -18.82 13.78
CA LEU A 9 -6.92 -17.78 13.03
C LEU A 9 -8.45 -17.84 13.11
N PHE A 10 -9.01 -19.04 13.07
CA PHE A 10 -10.45 -19.25 13.25
C PHE A 10 -10.93 -18.63 14.57
N VAL A 11 -10.30 -18.95 15.70
CA VAL A 11 -10.65 -18.39 17.00
C VAL A 11 -10.48 -16.86 17.02
N GLN A 12 -9.38 -16.34 16.48
CA GLN A 12 -9.13 -14.90 16.46
C GLN A 12 -10.17 -14.14 15.64
N ILE A 13 -10.53 -14.63 14.46
CA ILE A 13 -11.54 -13.98 13.62
C ILE A 13 -12.91 -14.03 14.32
N LEU A 14 -13.29 -15.14 14.92
CA LEU A 14 -14.54 -15.23 15.69
C LEU A 14 -14.56 -14.25 16.87
N MET A 15 -13.45 -14.14 17.61
CA MET A 15 -13.36 -13.17 18.71
C MET A 15 -13.53 -11.73 18.20
N LEU A 16 -12.93 -11.38 17.04
CA LEU A 16 -13.10 -10.07 16.43
C LEU A 16 -14.57 -9.85 16.01
N TYR A 17 -15.21 -10.83 15.39
CA TYR A 17 -16.63 -10.74 15.04
C TYR A 17 -17.52 -10.49 16.26
N GLN A 18 -17.29 -11.22 17.34
CA GLN A 18 -18.01 -11.00 18.61
C GLN A 18 -17.73 -9.62 19.19
N THR A 19 -16.46 -9.20 19.25
CA THR A 19 -16.05 -7.90 19.79
C THR A 19 -16.70 -6.73 19.04
N TYR A 20 -16.71 -6.81 17.72
CA TYR A 20 -17.29 -5.78 16.85
C TYR A 20 -18.77 -6.02 16.51
N LYS A 21 -19.40 -7.03 17.11
CA LYS A 21 -20.82 -7.41 16.87
C LYS A 21 -21.13 -7.60 15.37
N ILE A 22 -20.20 -8.23 14.66
CA ILE A 22 -20.37 -8.55 13.24
C ILE A 22 -21.21 -9.82 13.16
N ASP A 23 -22.35 -9.74 12.48
CA ASP A 23 -23.20 -10.89 12.23
C ASP A 23 -22.66 -11.70 11.05
N VAL A 24 -22.20 -12.92 11.34
CA VAL A 24 -21.61 -13.84 10.37
C VAL A 24 -22.60 -14.24 9.28
N ASP A 25 -23.87 -14.36 9.61
CA ASP A 25 -24.94 -14.83 8.70
C ASP A 25 -25.27 -13.75 7.64
N HIS A 26 -25.01 -12.48 7.94
CA HIS A 26 -25.18 -11.36 7.00
C HIS A 26 -24.00 -11.12 6.06
N ILE A 27 -22.96 -11.95 6.14
CA ILE A 27 -21.79 -11.84 5.21
C ILE A 27 -22.04 -12.75 4.00
N ASP A 28 -22.37 -12.16 2.87
CA ASP A 28 -22.65 -12.90 1.65
C ASP A 28 -21.40 -13.45 0.98
N LYS A 29 -20.33 -12.66 0.93
CA LYS A 29 -19.08 -13.01 0.24
C LYS A 29 -17.85 -12.58 1.05
N VAL A 30 -16.79 -13.35 0.96
CA VAL A 30 -15.49 -13.01 1.55
C VAL A 30 -14.45 -12.99 0.43
N ILE A 31 -13.67 -11.92 0.42
CA ILE A 31 -12.58 -11.72 -0.54
C ILE A 31 -11.27 -11.67 0.24
N ILE A 32 -10.26 -12.39 -0.24
CA ILE A 32 -8.92 -12.44 0.36
C ILE A 32 -7.91 -11.93 -0.64
N GLY A 33 -7.26 -10.79 -0.33
CA GLY A 33 -6.05 -10.32 -0.99
C GLY A 33 -4.83 -10.66 -0.13
N SER A 34 -3.83 -11.33 -0.69
CA SER A 34 -2.66 -11.73 0.08
C SER A 34 -1.42 -11.84 -0.80
N VAL A 35 -0.30 -11.33 -0.31
CA VAL A 35 1.04 -11.48 -0.90
C VAL A 35 1.85 -12.57 -0.22
N VAL A 36 1.26 -13.32 0.73
CA VAL A 36 1.90 -14.41 1.49
C VAL A 36 1.17 -15.72 1.22
N PRO A 37 1.61 -16.54 0.23
CA PRO A 37 0.87 -17.74 -0.20
C PRO A 37 0.55 -18.76 0.90
N GLN A 38 1.48 -18.95 1.86
CA GLN A 38 1.27 -19.88 2.97
C GLN A 38 0.15 -19.39 3.90
N LEU A 39 0.12 -18.08 4.19
CA LEU A 39 -0.92 -17.46 5.02
C LEU A 39 -2.28 -17.48 4.32
N THR A 40 -2.30 -17.27 3.00
CA THR A 40 -3.53 -17.28 2.19
C THR A 40 -4.32 -18.60 2.38
N LYS A 41 -3.63 -19.74 2.34
CA LYS A 41 -4.27 -21.05 2.53
C LYS A 41 -4.88 -21.20 3.92
N VAL A 42 -4.16 -20.75 4.94
CA VAL A 42 -4.60 -20.85 6.34
C VAL A 42 -5.81 -19.94 6.57
N VAL A 43 -5.76 -18.69 6.08
CA VAL A 43 -6.89 -17.75 6.17
C VAL A 43 -8.11 -18.28 5.41
N ALA A 44 -7.93 -18.78 4.18
CA ALA A 44 -9.03 -19.33 3.39
C ALA A 44 -9.71 -20.51 4.08
N SER A 45 -8.93 -21.40 4.72
CA SER A 45 -9.45 -22.53 5.49
C SER A 45 -10.22 -22.05 6.73
N SER A 46 -9.73 -21.04 7.45
CA SER A 46 -10.40 -20.46 8.62
C SER A 46 -11.73 -19.80 8.22
N ILE A 47 -11.72 -19.01 7.15
CA ILE A 47 -12.93 -18.38 6.59
C ILE A 47 -13.96 -19.43 6.16
N LYS A 48 -13.52 -20.50 5.48
CA LYS A 48 -14.43 -21.58 5.10
C LYS A 48 -15.08 -22.25 6.31
N LYS A 49 -14.34 -22.42 7.42
CA LYS A 49 -14.90 -22.94 8.68
C LYS A 49 -15.94 -22.02 9.29
N ILE A 50 -15.70 -20.69 9.26
CA ILE A 50 -16.60 -19.71 9.87
C ILE A 50 -17.90 -19.54 9.05
N HIS A 51 -17.75 -19.27 7.76
CA HIS A 51 -18.89 -18.88 6.89
C HIS A 51 -19.49 -20.04 6.10
N GLN A 52 -18.85 -21.21 6.12
CA GLN A 52 -19.19 -22.36 5.26
C GLN A 52 -19.26 -22.01 3.77
N LYS A 53 -18.57 -20.92 3.38
CA LYS A 53 -18.46 -20.39 2.03
C LYS A 53 -16.99 -20.42 1.59
N ILE A 54 -16.75 -20.64 0.30
CA ILE A 54 -15.41 -20.58 -0.27
C ILE A 54 -15.08 -19.11 -0.52
N PRO A 55 -14.00 -18.56 0.09
CA PRO A 55 -13.63 -17.17 -0.16
C PRO A 55 -13.07 -17.02 -1.58
N ILE A 56 -13.27 -15.85 -2.16
CA ILE A 56 -12.65 -15.46 -3.42
C ILE A 56 -11.23 -15.02 -3.11
N ILE A 57 -10.24 -15.71 -3.69
CA ILE A 57 -8.83 -15.33 -3.55
C ILE A 57 -8.50 -14.43 -4.73
N VAL A 58 -8.16 -13.18 -4.43
CA VAL A 58 -7.80 -12.20 -5.45
C VAL A 58 -6.43 -12.52 -6.02
N ASP A 59 -6.35 -12.59 -7.32
CA ASP A 59 -5.13 -12.63 -8.10
C ASP A 59 -5.25 -11.72 -9.33
N ARG A 60 -4.19 -11.64 -10.12
CA ARG A 60 -4.14 -10.82 -11.34
C ARG A 60 -5.14 -11.22 -12.44
N ASN A 61 -5.74 -12.42 -12.35
CA ASN A 61 -6.72 -12.94 -13.29
C ASN A 61 -8.16 -12.68 -12.79
N THR A 62 -8.31 -12.16 -11.59
CA THR A 62 -9.62 -11.81 -11.03
C THR A 62 -10.27 -10.73 -11.90
N PRO A 63 -11.46 -10.94 -12.47
CA PRO A 63 -12.11 -9.95 -13.31
C PRO A 63 -12.35 -8.63 -12.60
N SER A 64 -11.82 -7.52 -13.13
CA SER A 64 -11.84 -6.23 -12.44
C SER A 64 -11.85 -5.00 -13.37
N GLY A 65 -11.70 -5.21 -14.68
CA GLY A 65 -11.47 -4.13 -15.64
C GLY A 65 -10.00 -3.66 -15.72
N VAL A 66 -9.12 -4.14 -14.84
CA VAL A 66 -7.68 -3.85 -14.92
C VAL A 66 -6.96 -4.96 -15.67
N ILE A 67 -6.11 -4.57 -16.62
CA ILE A 67 -5.30 -5.46 -17.46
C ILE A 67 -3.83 -5.34 -17.03
N PRO A 68 -3.33 -6.27 -16.20
CA PRO A 68 -1.94 -6.24 -15.77
C PRO A 68 -1.00 -6.70 -16.88
N LYS A 69 -0.02 -5.88 -17.26
CA LYS A 69 1.05 -6.28 -18.20
C LYS A 69 2.06 -7.22 -17.56
N SER A 70 2.32 -7.06 -16.25
CA SER A 70 3.28 -7.91 -15.54
C SER A 70 2.67 -9.22 -15.07
N LYS A 71 3.43 -10.32 -15.27
CA LYS A 71 3.08 -11.63 -14.70
C LYS A 71 3.36 -11.76 -13.21
N GLN A 72 4.12 -10.81 -12.64
CA GLN A 72 4.61 -10.84 -11.25
C GLN A 72 4.04 -9.71 -10.38
N MET A 73 2.85 -9.18 -10.75
CA MET A 73 2.21 -8.14 -9.96
C MET A 73 1.72 -8.67 -8.63
N GLY A 74 2.09 -8.01 -7.54
CA GLY A 74 1.58 -8.28 -6.20
C GLY A 74 0.08 -7.99 -6.09
N THR A 75 -0.63 -8.75 -5.25
CA THR A 75 -2.07 -8.60 -5.06
C THR A 75 -2.44 -7.26 -4.43
N ASP A 76 -1.58 -6.69 -3.61
CA ASP A 76 -1.70 -5.36 -3.02
C ASP A 76 -1.70 -4.26 -4.10
N ILE A 77 -0.70 -4.28 -4.99
CA ILE A 77 -0.62 -3.36 -6.14
C ILE A 77 -1.86 -3.53 -7.02
N TYR A 78 -2.23 -4.78 -7.32
CA TYR A 78 -3.42 -5.06 -8.13
C TYR A 78 -4.70 -4.50 -7.52
N ALA A 79 -4.91 -4.68 -6.21
CA ALA A 79 -6.07 -4.13 -5.51
C ALA A 79 -6.13 -2.60 -5.57
N ASN A 80 -4.99 -1.92 -5.39
CA ASN A 80 -4.88 -0.46 -5.50
C ASN A 80 -5.22 0.02 -6.92
N LEU A 81 -4.74 -0.68 -7.95
CA LEU A 81 -5.06 -0.36 -9.35
C LEU A 81 -6.55 -0.53 -9.65
N VAL A 82 -7.16 -1.61 -9.17
CA VAL A 82 -8.62 -1.87 -9.33
C VAL A 82 -9.44 -0.78 -8.66
N ALA A 83 -9.10 -0.41 -7.42
CA ALA A 83 -9.77 0.66 -6.72
C ALA A 83 -9.64 2.00 -7.47
N ALA A 84 -8.43 2.35 -7.91
CA ALA A 84 -8.18 3.58 -8.65
C ALA A 84 -8.90 3.61 -10.00
N HIS A 85 -8.99 2.48 -10.71
CA HIS A 85 -9.71 2.38 -11.98
C HIS A 85 -11.20 2.66 -11.81
N ASN A 86 -11.82 2.08 -10.79
CA ASN A 86 -13.25 2.24 -10.53
C ASN A 86 -13.62 3.60 -9.95
N LEU A 87 -12.80 4.15 -9.06
CA LEU A 87 -13.07 5.44 -8.43
C LEU A 87 -12.79 6.65 -9.33
N TYR A 88 -11.81 6.51 -10.24
CA TYR A 88 -11.36 7.61 -11.13
C TYR A 88 -11.28 7.12 -12.59
N PRO A 89 -12.40 6.76 -13.23
CA PRO A 89 -12.39 6.04 -14.52
C PRO A 89 -11.84 6.85 -15.71
N ARG A 90 -11.90 8.19 -15.64
CA ARG A 90 -11.67 9.06 -16.82
C ARG A 90 -10.22 9.52 -16.99
N ASN A 91 -9.31 9.20 -16.06
CA ASN A 91 -7.96 9.75 -16.08
C ASN A 91 -6.92 8.65 -16.25
N LYS A 92 -5.80 8.96 -16.89
CA LYS A 92 -4.55 8.25 -16.67
C LYS A 92 -4.09 8.55 -15.25
N LYS A 93 -3.61 7.57 -14.50
CA LYS A 93 -3.42 7.68 -13.05
C LYS A 93 -2.04 7.22 -12.62
N ILE A 94 -1.50 7.92 -11.62
CA ILE A 94 -0.38 7.45 -10.82
C ILE A 94 -0.94 7.10 -9.44
N ILE A 95 -0.70 5.90 -8.97
CA ILE A 95 -1.08 5.44 -7.64
C ILE A 95 0.20 5.27 -6.81
N LEU A 96 0.33 6.10 -5.78
CA LEU A 96 1.40 6.08 -4.80
C LEU A 96 0.92 5.32 -3.57
N ASP A 97 1.56 4.19 -3.23
CA ASP A 97 1.27 3.46 -1.99
C ASP A 97 2.44 3.61 -1.03
N PHE A 98 2.17 4.27 0.09
CA PHE A 98 3.11 4.55 1.18
C PHE A 98 3.07 3.43 2.22
N GLY A 99 3.46 2.22 1.81
CA GLY A 99 3.49 1.01 2.62
C GLY A 99 4.90 0.64 3.14
N THR A 100 5.10 -0.64 3.39
CA THR A 100 6.43 -1.22 3.71
C THR A 100 7.43 -0.97 2.58
N ALA A 101 6.98 -1.07 1.34
CA ALA A 101 7.61 -0.46 0.18
C ALA A 101 6.84 0.80 -0.22
N LEU A 102 7.50 1.79 -0.79
CA LEU A 102 6.86 2.85 -1.53
C LEU A 102 6.71 2.37 -2.97
N THR A 103 5.49 2.25 -3.47
CA THR A 103 5.25 1.93 -4.87
C THR A 103 4.61 3.08 -5.61
N ALA A 104 4.99 3.28 -6.88
CA ALA A 104 4.32 4.18 -7.79
C ALA A 104 3.90 3.38 -9.02
N SER A 105 2.60 3.24 -9.23
CA SER A 105 2.00 2.46 -10.32
C SER A 105 1.29 3.39 -11.29
N CYS A 106 1.47 3.18 -12.60
CA CYS A 106 0.78 3.95 -13.63
C CYS A 106 -0.26 3.09 -14.35
N LEU A 107 -1.47 3.66 -14.50
CA LEU A 107 -2.63 3.01 -15.11
C LEU A 107 -3.26 3.92 -16.15
N THR A 108 -3.58 3.38 -17.33
CA THR A 108 -4.32 4.10 -18.37
C THR A 108 -5.80 4.25 -18.02
N GLU A 109 -6.52 5.10 -18.74
CA GLU A 109 -8.00 5.25 -18.64
C GLU A 109 -8.72 3.93 -18.95
N LYS A 110 -8.12 3.11 -19.81
CA LYS A 110 -8.68 1.80 -20.23
C LYS A 110 -8.40 0.67 -19.22
N GLY A 111 -7.74 0.97 -18.10
CA GLY A 111 -7.38 -0.03 -17.09
C GLY A 111 -6.13 -0.85 -17.44
N GLU A 112 -5.34 -0.46 -18.43
CA GLU A 112 -4.08 -1.12 -18.75
C GLU A 112 -2.97 -0.59 -17.85
N THR A 113 -2.19 -1.47 -17.23
CA THR A 113 -1.02 -1.05 -16.45
C THR A 113 0.10 -0.60 -17.40
N VAL A 114 0.70 0.55 -17.13
CA VAL A 114 1.88 1.04 -17.86
C VAL A 114 3.15 0.46 -17.24
N GLY A 115 3.33 0.65 -15.94
CA GLY A 115 4.48 0.16 -15.19
C GLY A 115 4.34 0.41 -13.69
N VAL A 116 5.35 -0.04 -12.94
CA VAL A 116 5.43 0.10 -11.49
C VAL A 116 6.86 0.44 -11.09
N ILE A 117 7.04 1.40 -10.19
CA ILE A 117 8.28 1.68 -9.48
C ILE A 117 8.14 1.11 -8.06
N ILE A 118 9.19 0.48 -7.56
CA ILE A 118 9.25 -0.02 -6.18
C ILE A 118 10.50 0.56 -5.53
N ALA A 119 10.32 1.25 -4.41
CA ALA A 119 11.37 1.81 -3.59
C ALA A 119 11.21 1.37 -2.13
N PRO A 120 12.23 1.48 -1.29
CA PRO A 120 12.07 1.25 0.14
C PRO A 120 11.01 2.18 0.72
N GLY A 121 10.11 1.64 1.56
CA GLY A 121 9.13 2.47 2.25
C GLY A 121 9.78 3.36 3.32
N ILE A 122 9.12 4.45 3.67
CA ILE A 122 9.67 5.49 4.55
C ILE A 122 10.02 4.96 5.92
N ILE A 123 9.10 4.22 6.55
CA ILE A 123 9.33 3.61 7.86
C ILE A 123 10.41 2.52 7.77
N THR A 124 10.46 1.77 6.69
CA THR A 124 11.50 0.77 6.44
C THR A 124 12.87 1.43 6.35
N SER A 125 12.99 2.53 5.60
CA SER A 125 14.22 3.31 5.45
C SER A 125 14.66 3.94 6.77
N LEU A 126 13.73 4.54 7.51
CA LEU A 126 14.01 5.11 8.83
C LEU A 126 14.53 4.05 9.80
N ASN A 127 13.86 2.90 9.88
CA ASN A 127 14.29 1.79 10.73
C ASN A 127 15.65 1.22 10.30
N SER A 128 15.94 1.19 9.00
CA SER A 128 17.24 0.74 8.48
C SER A 128 18.35 1.72 8.84
N LEU A 129 18.08 3.02 8.77
CA LEU A 129 19.01 4.07 9.17
C LEU A 129 19.34 3.98 10.67
N ILE A 130 18.33 3.85 11.52
CA ILE A 130 18.51 3.72 12.99
C ILE A 130 19.30 2.45 13.31
N LYS A 131 18.94 1.30 12.73
CA LYS A 131 19.62 0.03 12.98
C LYS A 131 21.04 -0.04 12.42
N GLY A 132 21.31 0.70 11.35
CA GLY A 132 22.62 0.78 10.70
C GLY A 132 23.61 1.74 11.36
N THR A 133 23.19 2.47 12.40
CA THR A 133 24.00 3.48 13.09
C THR A 133 23.98 3.26 14.61
N ALA A 134 25.08 3.61 15.29
CA ALA A 134 25.22 3.37 16.72
C ALA A 134 24.52 4.44 17.61
N GLN A 135 24.18 5.61 17.06
CA GLN A 135 23.78 6.78 17.86
C GLN A 135 22.49 7.46 17.41
N LEU A 136 21.87 7.04 16.30
CA LEU A 136 20.65 7.66 15.85
C LEU A 136 19.44 7.16 16.66
N PRO A 137 18.64 8.07 17.25
CA PRO A 137 17.50 7.70 18.05
C PRO A 137 16.29 7.32 17.18
N GLU A 138 15.29 6.69 17.79
CA GLU A 138 13.95 6.62 17.22
C GLU A 138 13.33 8.01 17.16
N ILE A 139 12.68 8.31 16.05
CA ILE A 139 12.02 9.60 15.82
C ILE A 139 10.58 9.39 15.33
N GLU A 140 9.74 10.36 15.63
CA GLU A 140 8.41 10.47 15.01
C GLU A 140 8.53 11.10 13.63
N LEU A 141 7.80 10.56 12.65
CA LEU A 141 7.77 11.07 11.28
C LEU A 141 6.80 12.27 11.18
N VAL A 142 7.31 13.44 11.51
CA VAL A 142 6.57 14.71 11.47
C VAL A 142 7.34 15.75 10.66
N LYS A 143 6.60 16.68 10.03
CA LYS A 143 7.20 17.79 9.28
C LYS A 143 8.01 18.68 10.22
N PRO A 144 9.32 18.87 10.01
CA PRO A 144 10.11 19.80 10.82
C PRO A 144 9.77 21.26 10.43
N LYS A 145 10.07 22.19 11.35
CA LYS A 145 9.83 23.62 11.14
C LYS A 145 10.75 24.22 10.06
N SER A 146 11.93 23.65 9.88
CA SER A 146 12.94 24.09 8.90
C SER A 146 13.48 22.91 8.12
N VAL A 147 13.89 23.15 6.87
CA VAL A 147 14.54 22.13 6.03
C VAL A 147 15.89 21.73 6.60
N LEU A 148 16.67 22.68 7.15
CA LEU A 148 17.92 22.40 7.83
C LEU A 148 17.63 22.20 9.31
N GLY A 149 17.84 20.97 9.83
CA GLY A 149 17.78 20.68 11.24
C GLY A 149 19.02 21.15 11.98
N LEU A 150 18.88 21.46 13.28
CA LEU A 150 19.97 21.89 14.15
C LEU A 150 20.35 20.85 15.22
N ASP A 151 19.57 19.80 15.35
CA ASP A 151 19.81 18.66 16.23
C ASP A 151 19.55 17.35 15.47
N THR A 152 19.97 16.21 16.03
CA THR A 152 19.84 14.91 15.37
C THR A 152 18.41 14.57 14.98
N ILE A 153 17.44 14.87 15.83
CA ILE A 153 16.02 14.54 15.57
C ILE A 153 15.50 15.35 14.39
N THR A 154 15.68 16.67 14.43
CA THR A 154 15.21 17.56 13.35
C THR A 154 15.94 17.33 12.02
N CYS A 155 17.24 16.98 12.06
CA CYS A 155 18.00 16.56 10.88
C CYS A 155 17.42 15.29 10.25
N MET A 156 17.14 14.27 11.06
CA MET A 156 16.54 13.00 10.60
C MET A 156 15.12 13.21 10.07
N GLN A 157 14.28 13.98 10.77
CA GLN A 157 12.94 14.33 10.32
C GLN A 157 12.98 15.02 8.96
N SER A 158 13.88 16.00 8.80
CA SER A 158 14.05 16.69 7.54
C SER A 158 14.44 15.76 6.39
N GLY A 159 15.44 14.90 6.61
CA GLY A 159 15.87 13.91 5.63
C GLY A 159 14.75 12.97 5.21
N MET A 160 13.99 12.43 6.19
CA MET A 160 12.87 11.53 5.93
C MET A 160 11.71 12.23 5.22
N VAL A 161 11.31 13.43 5.69
CA VAL A 161 10.14 14.11 5.13
C VAL A 161 10.47 14.71 3.77
N TYR A 162 11.49 15.55 3.66
CA TYR A 162 11.77 16.25 2.41
C TYR A 162 12.52 15.39 1.38
N GLY A 163 13.36 14.46 1.84
CA GLY A 163 14.03 13.51 0.95
C GLY A 163 13.02 12.60 0.23
N PHE A 164 12.07 12.01 0.98
CA PHE A 164 11.01 11.20 0.38
C PHE A 164 10.02 12.03 -0.43
N LEU A 165 9.70 13.27 -0.02
CA LEU A 165 8.89 14.18 -0.82
C LEU A 165 9.53 14.41 -2.20
N GLY A 166 10.82 14.75 -2.23
CA GLY A 166 11.55 14.94 -3.49
C GLY A 166 11.60 13.69 -4.36
N MET A 167 11.73 12.50 -3.74
CA MET A 167 11.66 11.22 -4.46
C MET A 167 10.27 10.99 -5.07
N VAL A 168 9.20 11.22 -4.31
CA VAL A 168 7.81 11.08 -4.77
C VAL A 168 7.50 12.05 -5.91
N GLU A 169 7.84 13.32 -5.75
CA GLU A 169 7.65 14.33 -6.80
C GLU A 169 8.46 14.00 -8.06
N GLY A 170 9.69 13.54 -7.87
CA GLY A 170 10.54 13.07 -8.96
C GLY A 170 9.99 11.83 -9.69
N PHE A 171 9.29 10.92 -9.00
CA PHE A 171 8.58 9.81 -9.66
C PHE A 171 7.39 10.31 -10.46
N ILE A 172 6.58 11.22 -9.90
CA ILE A 172 5.44 11.81 -10.60
C ILE A 172 5.88 12.48 -11.90
N ASP A 173 6.90 13.35 -11.82
CA ASP A 173 7.39 14.08 -12.98
C ASP A 173 7.89 13.12 -14.08
N ARG A 174 8.75 12.14 -13.72
CA ARG A 174 9.30 11.17 -14.66
C ARG A 174 8.27 10.26 -15.29
N ILE A 175 7.25 9.86 -14.52
CA ILE A 175 6.14 9.07 -15.08
C ILE A 175 5.33 9.92 -16.04
N ASN A 176 5.01 11.17 -15.69
CA ASN A 176 4.28 12.08 -16.57
C ASN A 176 5.03 12.35 -17.88
N ASP A 177 6.34 12.55 -17.80
CA ASP A 177 7.21 12.72 -18.98
C ASP A 177 7.20 11.45 -19.85
N GLU A 178 7.35 10.25 -19.25
CA GLU A 178 7.38 8.98 -19.97
C GLU A 178 6.06 8.67 -20.68
N VAL A 179 4.92 8.97 -20.03
CA VAL A 179 3.59 8.73 -20.62
C VAL A 179 3.06 9.92 -21.43
N ASN A 180 3.82 11.02 -21.49
CA ASN A 180 3.50 12.27 -22.16
C ASN A 180 2.10 12.78 -21.79
N ASP A 181 1.81 12.84 -20.48
CA ASP A 181 0.50 13.23 -19.93
C ASP A 181 0.64 13.78 -18.51
N ASN A 182 -0.36 14.53 -18.05
CA ASN A 182 -0.51 14.95 -16.67
C ASN A 182 -1.48 13.98 -15.96
N CYS A 183 -0.92 12.94 -15.34
CA CYS A 183 -1.71 11.91 -14.68
C CYS A 183 -2.42 12.46 -13.43
N PHE A 184 -3.59 11.92 -13.15
CA PHE A 184 -4.27 12.11 -11.86
C PHE A 184 -3.53 11.28 -10.79
N VAL A 185 -2.99 11.94 -9.76
CA VAL A 185 -2.13 11.30 -8.76
C VAL A 185 -2.92 10.99 -7.50
N ILE A 186 -2.94 9.72 -7.12
CA ILE A 186 -3.64 9.19 -5.96
C ILE A 186 -2.60 8.71 -4.94
N ALA A 187 -2.76 9.07 -3.67
CA ALA A 187 -1.94 8.57 -2.58
C ALA A 187 -2.76 7.66 -1.66
N THR A 188 -2.18 6.54 -1.27
CA THR A 188 -2.71 5.60 -0.28
C THR A 188 -1.58 5.11 0.65
N GLY A 189 -1.91 4.29 1.63
CA GLY A 189 -0.96 3.77 2.60
C GLY A 189 -0.86 4.59 3.89
N GLY A 190 -0.29 3.97 4.93
CA GLY A 190 -0.39 4.43 6.31
C GLY A 190 0.22 5.80 6.59
N VAL A 191 1.25 6.21 5.85
CA VAL A 191 1.94 7.50 6.06
C VAL A 191 1.67 8.54 4.96
N SER A 192 0.76 8.27 4.04
CA SER A 192 0.38 9.19 2.96
C SER A 192 -0.09 10.56 3.47
N HIS A 193 -0.74 10.59 4.65
CA HIS A 193 -1.22 11.80 5.30
C HIS A 193 -0.12 12.80 5.67
N VAL A 194 1.14 12.34 5.84
CA VAL A 194 2.30 13.21 6.10
C VAL A 194 2.70 13.98 4.84
N TYR A 195 2.59 13.35 3.67
CA TYR A 195 3.11 13.88 2.39
C TYR A 195 2.07 14.66 1.60
N LYS A 196 0.80 14.24 1.61
CA LYS A 196 -0.28 14.95 0.90
C LYS A 196 -0.32 16.46 1.17
N PRO A 197 -0.17 16.98 2.40
CA PRO A 197 -0.19 18.41 2.67
C PRO A 197 1.07 19.17 2.22
N LEU A 198 2.14 18.45 1.81
CA LEU A 198 3.43 19.03 1.48
C LEU A 198 3.62 19.32 -0.02
N THR A 199 2.70 18.82 -0.86
CA THR A 199 2.79 18.94 -2.31
C THR A 199 1.41 19.16 -2.92
N ASN A 200 1.37 19.89 -4.02
CA ASN A 200 0.18 20.07 -4.86
C ASN A 200 0.11 19.05 -6.01
N LYS A 201 1.09 18.16 -6.13
CA LYS A 201 1.13 17.14 -7.18
C LYS A 201 0.26 15.90 -6.89
N ILE A 202 -0.24 15.75 -5.67
CA ILE A 202 -1.17 14.69 -5.28
C ILE A 202 -2.58 15.27 -5.22
N ASN A 203 -3.52 14.67 -5.95
CA ASN A 203 -4.92 15.14 -6.06
C ASN A 203 -5.79 14.78 -4.85
#